data_ca55b4d556b42148c39eee99104e87ae
#
_entry.id   ca55b4d556b42148c39eee99104e87ae
#
_cell.length_a   1.000
_cell.length_b   1.000
_cell.length_c   1.000
_cell.angle_alpha   90.00
_cell.angle_beta   90.00
_cell.angle_gamma   90.00
#
_symmetry.space_group_name_H-M   'P 1'
#
loop_
_entity.id
_entity.type
_entity.pdbx_description
1 polymer ?
#
loop_
_entity_poly.entity_id
_entity_poly.type
_entity_poly.pdbx_seq_one_letter_code
_entity_poly.pdbx_strand_id
1 'polypeptide(L)'
;MSIKKKIAATIVVLGACTPIVAQESAVDSVMQHVTGKRLSIGGYGEVGYTRNFFSDHVSRYSQPENHKDDPSHGKFDIPHAVIYVGYDFGKGWTMGTEIEFEHGGTGIAYEKEDEEGGEWEQETEKGGEVELEQFWIQKSFAPWANIRLGHIVVPVGLNNAHHEPLNFFTVYRPEGENTIMPSTWHQTGVSFWGRHGDFRYEAQLLAGLNADNFTNTGWIHKGHKSPMEYDVANKFGVSLRLDNYSVPGLRMALSGYYGHSIGNSYPRNASGVDNEYKGKVIIGSFDFTFNRYNWIVRGQADYGYLSDAEQLKYVYNRLNSKSPFKHSAFVSKNAYCIGIEAGYDVFSNIETLRAQKQKMYVFGRYEAYDPYASKTKDTPYDYTSVKRIAAGVNYYPIPQIAVKAEYSQRILKKIYNNEPSVSIGIAYEGFFK
;
A
#
# COMPACT_ATOMS: atom_id res chain seq x y z
N MET A 1 50.71 -5.04 54.11
CA MET A 1 50.53 -3.71 53.50
C MET A 1 50.07 -3.89 52.07
N SER A 2 48.84 -3.71 51.90
CA SER A 2 48.07 -3.20 50.75
C SER A 2 48.16 -3.94 49.41
N ILE A 3 47.33 -4.95 49.24
CA ILE A 3 46.79 -5.44 47.95
C ILE A 3 45.54 -4.58 47.68
N LYS A 4 45.73 -3.39 47.11
CA LYS A 4 44.63 -2.61 46.50
C LYS A 4 45.20 -1.87 45.28
N LYS A 5 44.47 -2.00 44.17
CA LYS A 5 44.61 -1.33 42.86
C LYS A 5 45.28 -2.12 41.75
N LYS A 6 44.55 -3.05 41.20
CA LYS A 6 44.55 -3.41 39.75
C LYS A 6 43.24 -4.03 39.38
N ILE A 7 42.16 -3.29 39.57
CA ILE A 7 40.87 -3.55 38.92
C ILE A 7 40.45 -2.23 38.34
N ALA A 8 40.82 -1.99 37.12
CA ALA A 8 40.18 -1.02 36.25
C ALA A 8 40.86 -1.08 34.89
N ALA A 9 40.18 -1.62 33.97
CA ALA A 9 40.12 -1.30 32.53
C ALA A 9 39.94 -2.57 31.70
N THR A 10 38.92 -3.33 32.02
CA THR A 10 38.19 -4.03 30.93
C THR A 10 37.11 -3.06 30.51
N ILE A 11 37.50 -2.11 29.68
CA ILE A 11 36.55 -1.34 28.88
C ILE A 11 35.98 -2.37 27.91
N VAL A 12 34.82 -2.87 28.27
CA VAL A 12 33.87 -3.46 27.33
C VAL A 12 33.61 -2.35 26.31
N VAL A 13 34.23 -2.48 25.15
CA VAL A 13 33.72 -1.85 23.93
C VAL A 13 32.37 -2.50 23.66
N LEU A 14 31.34 -2.02 24.35
CA LEU A 14 30.00 -2.08 23.90
C LEU A 14 29.99 -1.31 22.59
N GLY A 15 30.25 -2.05 21.51
CA GLY A 15 29.90 -1.57 20.19
C GLY A 15 28.48 -1.06 20.31
N ALA A 16 28.31 0.22 20.01
CA ALA A 16 27.01 0.81 19.84
C ALA A 16 26.29 -0.04 18.78
N CYS A 17 25.55 -1.05 19.23
CA CYS A 17 24.44 -1.59 18.47
C CYS A 17 23.50 -0.40 18.32
N THR A 18 23.63 0.35 17.23
CA THR A 18 22.51 1.13 16.74
C THR A 18 21.36 0.13 16.69
N PRO A 19 20.24 0.40 17.36
CA PRO A 19 19.09 -0.47 17.21
C PRO A 19 18.84 -0.55 15.71
N ILE A 20 18.87 -1.77 15.16
CA ILE A 20 18.42 -2.03 13.81
C ILE A 20 16.92 -1.78 13.93
N VAL A 21 16.47 -0.59 13.55
CA VAL A 21 15.05 -0.25 13.50
C VAL A 21 14.49 -1.16 12.42
N ALA A 22 13.79 -2.21 12.85
CA ALA A 22 12.98 -2.98 11.95
C ALA A 22 11.97 -2.00 11.35
N GLN A 23 11.68 -2.14 10.06
CA GLN A 23 10.73 -1.30 9.36
C GLN A 23 9.44 -1.17 10.18
N GLU A 24 9.16 0.02 10.63
CA GLU A 24 7.93 0.32 11.38
C GLU A 24 6.80 0.62 10.42
N SER A 25 5.57 0.44 10.86
CA SER A 25 4.42 0.85 10.05
C SER A 25 4.37 2.37 9.93
N ALA A 26 3.78 2.90 8.87
CA ALA A 26 3.57 4.33 8.64
C ALA A 26 3.02 5.03 9.88
N VAL A 27 2.04 4.41 10.53
CA VAL A 27 1.44 4.89 11.77
C VAL A 27 2.43 4.91 12.93
N ASP A 28 3.26 3.88 13.08
CA ASP A 28 4.24 3.79 14.16
C ASP A 28 5.37 4.81 13.97
N SER A 29 5.76 5.07 12.71
CA SER A 29 6.74 6.11 12.36
C SER A 29 6.26 7.49 12.81
N VAL A 30 5.03 7.87 12.48
CA VAL A 30 4.41 9.12 12.94
C VAL A 30 4.32 9.14 14.47
N MET A 31 3.89 8.05 15.10
CA MET A 31 3.72 7.98 16.54
C MET A 31 5.02 8.14 17.33
N GLN A 32 6.12 7.58 16.87
CA GLN A 32 7.42 7.77 17.50
C GLN A 32 7.88 9.23 17.49
N HIS A 33 7.60 9.93 16.40
CA HIS A 33 7.98 11.34 16.28
C HIS A 33 7.07 12.29 17.05
N VAL A 34 5.78 11.94 17.21
CA VAL A 34 4.82 12.72 17.98
C VAL A 34 5.05 12.60 19.48
N THR A 35 5.44 11.40 19.95
CA THR A 35 5.62 11.15 21.39
C THR A 35 6.83 11.93 21.94
N GLY A 36 6.58 12.78 22.93
CA GLY A 36 7.60 13.58 23.59
C GLY A 36 7.95 14.91 22.91
N LYS A 37 7.33 15.23 21.76
CA LYS A 37 7.40 16.54 21.10
C LYS A 37 6.00 17.13 21.00
N ARG A 38 5.84 18.41 21.38
CA ARG A 38 4.51 19.05 21.26
C ARG A 38 4.00 19.12 19.83
N LEU A 39 4.87 19.40 18.88
CA LEU A 39 4.56 19.50 17.47
C LEU A 39 5.58 18.70 16.67
N SER A 40 5.10 17.89 15.75
CA SER A 40 5.91 17.18 14.76
C SER A 40 5.35 17.45 13.38
N ILE A 41 6.23 17.81 12.43
CA ILE A 41 5.88 18.05 11.03
C ILE A 41 6.85 17.26 10.18
N GLY A 42 6.33 16.51 9.24
CA GLY A 42 7.11 15.71 8.30
C GLY A 42 6.31 15.39 7.06
N GLY A 43 6.70 14.35 6.38
CA GLY A 43 6.01 13.84 5.21
C GLY A 43 6.93 13.02 4.32
N TYR A 44 6.39 12.66 3.18
CA TYR A 44 7.14 12.02 2.10
C TYR A 44 6.66 12.54 0.74
N GLY A 45 7.42 12.22 -0.28
CA GLY A 45 7.02 12.51 -1.65
C GLY A 45 7.94 11.86 -2.65
N GLU A 46 7.43 11.73 -3.87
CA GLU A 46 8.15 11.12 -4.97
C GLU A 46 7.81 11.77 -6.31
N VAL A 47 8.82 11.82 -7.18
CA VAL A 47 8.68 12.27 -8.56
C VAL A 47 9.30 11.19 -9.44
N GLY A 48 8.60 10.75 -10.46
CA GLY A 48 9.06 9.71 -11.37
C GLY A 48 8.87 10.05 -12.84
N TYR A 49 9.70 9.45 -13.66
CA TYR A 49 9.52 9.34 -15.11
C TYR A 49 9.52 7.86 -15.49
N THR A 50 8.55 7.46 -16.29
CA THR A 50 8.48 6.11 -16.84
C THR A 50 8.40 6.16 -18.34
N ARG A 51 9.19 5.30 -19.02
CA ARG A 51 9.08 5.01 -20.45
C ARG A 51 8.54 3.60 -20.63
N ASN A 52 7.33 3.49 -21.16
CA ASN A 52 6.67 2.22 -21.49
C ASN A 52 7.02 1.83 -22.95
N PHE A 53 7.38 0.55 -23.16
CA PHE A 53 7.68 -0.02 -24.46
C PHE A 53 6.59 -1.00 -24.90
N PHE A 54 5.36 -0.66 -24.60
CA PHE A 54 4.15 -1.39 -24.97
C PHE A 54 3.03 -0.39 -25.28
N SER A 55 1.95 -0.86 -25.89
CA SER A 55 0.80 -0.01 -26.23
C SER A 55 0.04 0.43 -24.96
N ASP A 56 -0.39 1.69 -24.93
CA ASP A 56 -1.37 2.19 -23.97
C ASP A 56 -2.81 2.15 -24.49
N HIS A 57 -3.01 1.54 -25.67
CA HIS A 57 -4.33 1.47 -26.29
C HIS A 57 -5.29 0.60 -25.50
N VAL A 58 -6.53 1.06 -25.31
CA VAL A 58 -7.58 0.37 -24.57
C VAL A 58 -7.85 -1.06 -25.08
N SER A 59 -7.76 -1.29 -26.39
CA SER A 59 -7.95 -2.59 -27.03
C SER A 59 -6.72 -3.52 -27.02
N ARG A 60 -5.62 -3.17 -26.37
CA ARG A 60 -4.37 -3.96 -26.39
C ARG A 60 -4.52 -5.39 -25.88
N TYR A 61 -5.52 -5.64 -25.03
CA TYR A 61 -5.82 -6.99 -24.52
C TYR A 61 -6.86 -7.73 -25.37
N SER A 62 -7.78 -7.03 -26.02
CA SER A 62 -8.77 -7.64 -26.89
C SER A 62 -8.25 -7.91 -28.32
N GLN A 63 -7.27 -7.11 -28.77
CA GLN A 63 -6.66 -7.18 -30.09
C GLN A 63 -5.13 -7.06 -30.03
N PRO A 64 -4.43 -7.96 -29.32
CA PRO A 64 -3.00 -7.80 -29.01
C PRO A 64 -2.11 -7.74 -30.26
N GLU A 65 -2.43 -8.47 -31.33
CA GLU A 65 -1.66 -8.45 -32.59
C GLU A 65 -1.68 -7.08 -33.28
N ASN A 66 -2.75 -6.31 -33.10
CA ASN A 66 -2.89 -4.99 -33.74
C ASN A 66 -2.06 -3.92 -33.00
N HIS A 67 -1.64 -4.19 -31.77
CA HIS A 67 -1.02 -3.22 -30.87
C HIS A 67 0.39 -3.60 -30.41
N LYS A 68 1.01 -4.65 -31.01
CA LYS A 68 2.34 -5.11 -30.63
C LYS A 68 3.46 -4.15 -31.06
N ASP A 69 3.25 -3.43 -32.15
CA ASP A 69 4.22 -2.51 -32.76
C ASP A 69 3.89 -1.05 -32.48
N ASP A 70 2.96 -0.76 -31.58
CA ASP A 70 2.62 0.60 -31.20
C ASP A 70 3.84 1.33 -30.59
N PRO A 71 3.96 2.64 -30.81
CA PRO A 71 5.12 3.40 -30.36
C PRO A 71 5.20 3.45 -28.83
N SER A 72 6.44 3.44 -28.32
CA SER A 72 6.68 3.64 -26.89
C SER A 72 6.22 5.03 -26.45
N HIS A 73 5.75 5.12 -25.21
CA HIS A 73 5.28 6.37 -24.62
C HIS A 73 5.89 6.58 -23.22
N GLY A 74 5.93 7.82 -22.78
CA GLY A 74 6.51 8.18 -21.49
C GLY A 74 5.67 9.20 -20.76
N LYS A 75 5.70 9.13 -19.43
CA LYS A 75 5.02 10.07 -18.55
C LYS A 75 5.91 10.52 -17.39
N PHE A 76 5.76 11.76 -16.98
CA PHE A 76 6.16 12.23 -15.65
C PHE A 76 4.98 12.10 -14.70
N ASP A 77 5.31 11.83 -13.44
CA ASP A 77 4.31 11.67 -12.41
C ASP A 77 4.83 12.18 -11.06
N ILE A 78 3.95 12.71 -10.23
CA ILE A 78 4.14 12.95 -8.80
C ILE A 78 3.11 12.07 -8.09
N PRO A 79 3.38 10.76 -7.91
CA PRO A 79 2.37 9.85 -7.37
C PRO A 79 1.82 10.34 -6.04
N HIS A 80 2.72 10.75 -5.15
CA HIS A 80 2.36 11.19 -3.81
C HIS A 80 3.22 12.38 -3.38
N ALA A 81 2.59 13.36 -2.72
CA ALA A 81 3.26 14.39 -1.93
C ALA A 81 2.46 14.57 -0.63
N VAL A 82 3.03 14.15 0.50
CA VAL A 82 2.32 13.96 1.76
C VAL A 82 2.88 14.85 2.85
N ILE A 83 2.00 15.40 3.68
CA ILE A 83 2.32 16.19 4.85
C ILE A 83 1.78 15.49 6.09
N TYR A 84 2.67 15.14 7.03
CA TYR A 84 2.35 14.69 8.38
C TYR A 84 2.32 15.87 9.35
N VAL A 85 1.29 15.95 10.18
CA VAL A 85 1.25 16.83 11.34
C VAL A 85 0.82 16.02 12.56
N GLY A 86 1.65 16.03 13.59
CA GLY A 86 1.38 15.37 14.85
C GLY A 86 1.46 16.34 16.03
N TYR A 87 0.63 16.13 17.05
CA TYR A 87 0.63 16.93 18.26
C TYR A 87 0.47 16.09 19.52
N ASP A 88 1.37 16.30 20.50
CA ASP A 88 1.28 15.70 21.83
C ASP A 88 0.65 16.70 22.82
N PHE A 89 -0.59 16.44 23.25
CA PHE A 89 -1.31 17.21 24.24
C PHE A 89 -0.80 16.95 25.67
N GLY A 90 0.05 15.94 25.85
CA GLY A 90 0.47 15.43 27.15
C GLY A 90 -0.52 14.45 27.76
N LYS A 91 -0.13 13.85 28.90
CA LYS A 91 -0.95 12.85 29.63
C LYS A 91 -1.38 11.65 28.78
N GLY A 92 -0.58 11.30 27.75
CA GLY A 92 -0.85 10.20 26.83
C GLY A 92 -1.92 10.49 25.77
N TRP A 93 -2.28 11.73 25.54
CA TRP A 93 -3.14 12.15 24.43
C TRP A 93 -2.29 12.66 23.27
N THR A 94 -2.51 12.11 22.10
CA THR A 94 -1.84 12.52 20.86
C THR A 94 -2.85 12.63 19.72
N MET A 95 -2.50 13.42 18.71
CA MET A 95 -3.23 13.57 17.45
C MET A 95 -2.24 13.38 16.30
N GLY A 96 -2.67 12.76 15.23
CA GLY A 96 -1.96 12.73 13.96
C GLY A 96 -2.88 12.99 12.81
N THR A 97 -2.35 13.65 11.78
CA THR A 97 -3.02 13.84 10.51
C THR A 97 -2.03 13.66 9.38
N GLU A 98 -2.51 13.15 8.27
CA GLU A 98 -1.79 12.94 7.02
C GLU A 98 -2.64 13.46 5.88
N ILE A 99 -2.10 14.42 5.13
CA ILE A 99 -2.74 15.03 3.98
C ILE A 99 -1.92 14.66 2.76
N GLU A 100 -2.54 13.96 1.84
CA GLU A 100 -1.95 13.51 0.59
C GLU A 100 -2.40 14.35 -0.59
N PHE A 101 -1.47 14.61 -1.49
CA PHE A 101 -1.68 15.15 -2.82
C PHE A 101 -1.24 14.11 -3.82
N GLU A 102 -2.18 13.40 -4.45
CA GLU A 102 -1.90 12.45 -5.52
C GLU A 102 -1.81 13.16 -6.88
N HIS A 103 -0.91 12.69 -7.74
CA HIS A 103 -0.73 13.15 -9.14
C HIS A 103 -0.69 14.68 -9.30
N GLY A 104 -0.10 15.39 -8.33
CA GLY A 104 0.00 16.84 -8.32
C GLY A 104 -1.19 17.59 -7.71
N GLY A 105 -2.10 16.88 -7.05
CA GLY A 105 -3.28 17.46 -6.40
C GLY A 105 -4.42 17.79 -7.37
N THR A 106 -5.32 18.66 -6.95
CA THR A 106 -6.51 19.01 -7.75
C THR A 106 -6.15 19.91 -8.92
N GLY A 107 -6.24 19.39 -10.13
CA GLY A 107 -6.10 20.11 -11.39
C GLY A 107 -7.20 19.69 -12.36
N ILE A 108 -7.21 20.28 -13.55
CA ILE A 108 -8.02 19.81 -14.67
C ILE A 108 -7.10 19.01 -15.57
N ALA A 109 -7.42 17.75 -15.80
CA ALA A 109 -6.73 16.88 -16.75
C ALA A 109 -7.75 16.26 -17.70
N TYR A 110 -7.28 15.90 -18.90
CA TYR A 110 -8.04 15.01 -19.76
C TYR A 110 -7.64 13.59 -19.38
N GLU A 111 -8.54 12.83 -18.79
CA GLU A 111 -8.33 11.43 -18.52
C GLU A 111 -8.93 10.58 -19.66
N LYS A 112 -8.14 9.59 -20.08
CA LYS A 112 -8.65 8.52 -20.93
C LYS A 112 -9.08 7.40 -20.00
N GLU A 113 -10.36 7.24 -19.81
CA GLU A 113 -10.88 6.10 -19.05
C GLU A 113 -10.73 4.81 -19.87
N ASP A 114 -9.69 4.04 -19.57
CA ASP A 114 -9.45 2.72 -20.14
C ASP A 114 -10.22 1.60 -19.42
N GLU A 115 -10.92 1.89 -18.34
CA GLU A 115 -11.49 0.86 -17.45
C GLU A 115 -12.87 0.37 -17.88
N GLU A 116 -13.60 1.08 -18.72
CA GLU A 116 -14.96 0.72 -19.11
C GLU A 116 -15.11 0.38 -20.60
N GLY A 117 -14.60 -0.79 -21.00
CA GLY A 117 -15.15 -1.48 -22.19
C GLY A 117 -14.96 -0.83 -23.55
N GLY A 118 -14.01 0.10 -23.72
CA GLY A 118 -13.59 0.60 -25.03
C GLY A 118 -14.41 1.77 -25.58
N GLU A 119 -15.12 2.49 -24.78
CA GLU A 119 -15.73 3.76 -25.15
C GLU A 119 -14.71 4.90 -24.92
N TRP A 120 -14.36 5.61 -26.00
CA TRP A 120 -13.54 6.81 -25.93
C TRP A 120 -14.42 7.97 -25.43
N GLU A 121 -14.55 8.12 -24.15
CA GLU A 121 -15.10 9.35 -23.59
C GLU A 121 -13.95 10.28 -23.20
N GLN A 122 -13.89 11.44 -23.87
CA GLN A 122 -13.05 12.55 -23.42
C GLN A 122 -13.78 13.24 -22.28
N GLU A 123 -13.63 12.71 -21.08
CA GLU A 123 -14.08 13.43 -19.90
C GLU A 123 -12.98 14.35 -19.40
N THR A 124 -13.37 15.56 -19.03
CA THR A 124 -12.48 16.49 -18.33
C THR A 124 -12.59 16.16 -16.85
N GLU A 125 -11.71 15.29 -16.37
CA GLU A 125 -11.63 15.02 -14.95
C GLU A 125 -10.67 15.99 -14.24
N LYS A 126 -10.85 16.15 -12.93
CA LYS A 126 -9.82 16.77 -12.10
C LYS A 126 -8.62 15.83 -12.07
N GLY A 127 -7.49 16.29 -12.59
CA GLY A 127 -6.24 15.54 -12.49
C GLY A 127 -5.72 15.59 -11.07
N GLY A 128 -5.52 14.42 -10.48
CA GLY A 128 -5.05 14.27 -9.13
C GLY A 128 -6.12 14.45 -8.05
N GLU A 129 -5.76 14.12 -6.83
CA GLU A 129 -6.62 14.08 -5.67
C GLU A 129 -5.96 14.78 -4.49
N VAL A 130 -6.76 15.35 -3.58
CA VAL A 130 -6.30 15.77 -2.25
C VAL A 130 -7.14 15.01 -1.24
N GLU A 131 -6.51 14.11 -0.53
CA GLU A 131 -7.15 13.25 0.46
C GLU A 131 -6.64 13.53 1.87
N LEU A 132 -7.53 13.34 2.85
CA LEU A 132 -7.18 13.18 4.24
C LEU A 132 -6.95 11.68 4.47
N GLU A 133 -5.72 11.19 4.26
CA GLU A 133 -5.41 9.78 4.46
C GLU A 133 -5.56 9.36 5.92
N GLN A 134 -5.17 10.23 6.84
CA GLN A 134 -5.34 9.98 8.27
C GLN A 134 -5.75 11.25 9.01
N PHE A 135 -6.68 11.06 9.94
CA PHE A 135 -6.94 12.00 11.03
C PHE A 135 -7.43 11.22 12.24
N TRP A 136 -6.64 11.23 13.31
CA TRP A 136 -6.99 10.45 14.49
C TRP A 136 -6.57 11.14 15.78
N ILE A 137 -7.28 10.78 16.85
CA ILE A 137 -6.93 11.11 18.23
C ILE A 137 -6.68 9.79 18.96
N GLN A 138 -5.59 9.73 19.72
CA GLN A 138 -5.20 8.54 20.47
C GLN A 138 -5.04 8.83 21.95
N LYS A 139 -5.45 7.86 22.76
CA LYS A 139 -5.13 7.77 24.18
C LYS A 139 -4.23 6.58 24.43
N SER A 140 -3.03 6.85 24.93
CA SER A 140 -2.09 5.84 25.43
C SER A 140 -2.27 5.65 26.94
N PHE A 141 -2.55 4.44 27.36
CA PHE A 141 -2.66 4.06 28.78
C PHE A 141 -1.36 3.39 29.25
N ALA A 142 -0.74 2.60 28.40
CA ALA A 142 0.52 1.90 28.61
C ALA A 142 1.11 1.52 27.24
N PRO A 143 2.38 1.12 27.14
CA PRO A 143 2.97 0.65 25.89
C PRO A 143 2.19 -0.50 25.24
N TRP A 144 1.53 -1.31 26.03
CA TRP A 144 0.71 -2.44 25.60
C TRP A 144 -0.78 -2.11 25.42
N ALA A 145 -1.24 -0.87 25.72
CA ALA A 145 -2.64 -0.51 25.62
C ALA A 145 -2.82 0.94 25.12
N ASN A 146 -3.20 1.06 23.86
CA ASN A 146 -3.50 2.32 23.20
C ASN A 146 -4.84 2.20 22.48
N ILE A 147 -5.65 3.24 22.54
CA ILE A 147 -6.90 3.35 21.79
C ILE A 147 -6.77 4.55 20.86
N ARG A 148 -7.05 4.34 19.58
CA ARG A 148 -7.06 5.36 18.52
C ARG A 148 -8.44 5.41 17.88
N LEU A 149 -8.95 6.61 17.64
CA LEU A 149 -10.24 6.86 17.02
C LEU A 149 -10.08 7.88 15.91
N GLY A 150 -10.62 7.61 14.75
CA GLY A 150 -10.63 8.52 13.61
C GLY A 150 -10.56 7.80 12.28
N HIS A 151 -10.04 8.49 11.27
CA HIS A 151 -9.69 7.94 9.97
C HIS A 151 -8.26 7.39 10.05
N ILE A 152 -8.11 6.09 9.90
CA ILE A 152 -6.88 5.37 10.27
C ILE A 152 -6.49 4.35 9.20
N VAL A 153 -5.20 4.12 9.04
CA VAL A 153 -4.69 3.08 8.13
C VAL A 153 -5.13 1.69 8.61
N VAL A 154 -5.62 0.88 7.68
CA VAL A 154 -5.98 -0.53 7.90
C VAL A 154 -4.72 -1.38 7.71
N PRO A 155 -4.16 -2.00 8.77
CA PRO A 155 -2.82 -2.58 8.73
C PRO A 155 -2.79 -3.99 8.12
N VAL A 156 -3.40 -4.16 6.95
CA VAL A 156 -3.44 -5.43 6.20
C VAL A 156 -2.47 -5.36 5.03
N GLY A 157 -1.60 -6.36 4.91
CA GLY A 157 -0.55 -6.41 3.88
C GLY A 157 0.75 -5.72 4.27
N LEU A 158 1.76 -5.85 3.41
CA LEU A 158 3.07 -5.25 3.58
C LEU A 158 3.09 -3.79 3.13
N ASN A 159 2.66 -3.55 1.89
CA ASN A 159 2.81 -2.23 1.27
C ASN A 159 1.82 -1.23 1.86
N ASN A 160 0.62 -1.67 2.21
CA ASN A 160 -0.33 -0.79 2.86
C ASN A 160 0.11 -0.36 4.26
N ALA A 161 0.66 -1.30 5.05
CA ALA A 161 1.18 -0.99 6.37
C ALA A 161 2.48 -0.17 6.35
N HIS A 162 3.21 -0.16 5.22
CA HIS A 162 4.52 0.48 5.02
C HIS A 162 4.59 1.11 3.62
N HIS A 163 3.70 2.05 3.35
CA HIS A 163 3.45 2.58 2.00
C HIS A 163 4.40 3.70 1.58
N GLU A 164 5.21 4.23 2.50
CA GLU A 164 6.13 5.31 2.21
C GLU A 164 7.20 4.89 1.18
N PRO A 165 7.66 5.79 0.33
CA PRO A 165 8.45 5.43 -0.85
C PRO A 165 9.85 4.90 -0.54
N LEU A 166 10.39 5.09 0.65
CA LEU A 166 11.67 4.49 1.04
C LEU A 166 11.53 3.05 1.54
N ASN A 167 10.30 2.57 1.71
CA ASN A 167 9.98 1.24 2.20
C ASN A 167 9.92 0.17 1.10
N PHE A 168 10.12 0.53 -0.16
CA PHE A 168 10.22 -0.40 -1.30
C PHE A 168 11.32 0.07 -2.28
N PHE A 169 11.87 -0.87 -3.08
CA PHE A 169 12.95 -0.54 -4.00
C PHE A 169 12.47 0.00 -5.36
N THR A 170 11.30 -0.42 -5.82
CA THR A 170 10.73 0.03 -7.11
C THR A 170 10.51 1.54 -7.13
N VAL A 171 10.46 2.15 -8.29
CA VAL A 171 10.20 3.59 -8.43
C VAL A 171 8.78 3.91 -7.97
N TYR A 172 7.82 3.08 -8.36
CA TYR A 172 6.43 3.14 -7.88
C TYR A 172 6.14 2.05 -6.87
N ARG A 173 5.06 2.19 -6.11
CA ARG A 173 4.56 1.15 -5.18
C ARG A 173 4.49 -0.20 -5.88
N PRO A 174 4.79 -1.31 -5.20
CA PRO A 174 4.61 -2.67 -5.71
C PRO A 174 3.20 -2.92 -6.20
N GLU A 175 3.07 -3.52 -7.41
CA GLU A 175 1.78 -3.57 -8.10
C GLU A 175 0.78 -4.57 -7.51
N GLY A 176 1.27 -5.75 -7.10
CA GLY A 176 0.37 -6.85 -6.82
C GLY A 176 -0.60 -6.59 -5.68
N GLU A 177 -0.10 -6.14 -4.53
CA GLU A 177 -0.94 -5.78 -3.38
C GLU A 177 -1.80 -4.57 -3.70
N ASN A 178 -1.19 -3.54 -4.33
CA ASN A 178 -1.89 -2.33 -4.76
C ASN A 178 -3.01 -2.61 -5.78
N THR A 179 -2.90 -3.69 -6.56
CA THR A 179 -3.96 -4.07 -7.51
C THR A 179 -5.17 -4.70 -6.82
N ILE A 180 -4.97 -5.58 -5.82
CA ILE A 180 -6.06 -6.36 -5.25
C ILE A 180 -6.69 -5.74 -4.00
N MET A 181 -5.97 -4.87 -3.30
CA MET A 181 -6.42 -4.20 -2.07
C MET A 181 -6.29 -2.69 -2.19
N PRO A 182 -7.06 -1.91 -1.44
CA PRO A 182 -6.82 -0.47 -1.34
C PRO A 182 -5.37 -0.19 -0.91
N SER A 183 -4.78 0.87 -1.48
CA SER A 183 -3.44 1.31 -1.14
C SER A 183 -3.30 2.82 -1.47
N THR A 184 -3.24 3.68 -0.49
CA THR A 184 -3.26 3.39 0.96
C THR A 184 -4.67 3.03 1.42
N TRP A 185 -4.79 1.96 2.18
CA TRP A 185 -6.09 1.57 2.74
C TRP A 185 -6.30 2.24 4.08
N HIS A 186 -7.18 3.20 4.14
CA HIS A 186 -7.60 3.89 5.35
C HIS A 186 -9.13 3.87 5.47
N GLN A 187 -9.62 3.89 6.69
CA GLN A 187 -11.06 3.83 7.00
C GLN A 187 -11.34 4.48 8.35
N THR A 188 -12.55 5.01 8.50
CA THR A 188 -12.98 5.57 9.79
C THR A 188 -13.40 4.48 10.75
N GLY A 189 -12.88 4.55 11.99
CA GLY A 189 -13.15 3.56 13.00
C GLY A 189 -12.36 3.72 14.27
N VAL A 190 -12.22 2.62 15.01
CA VAL A 190 -11.47 2.54 16.25
C VAL A 190 -10.42 1.44 16.18
N SER A 191 -9.24 1.72 16.67
CA SER A 191 -8.13 0.78 16.81
C SER A 191 -7.75 0.62 18.28
N PHE A 192 -7.53 -0.63 18.68
CA PHE A 192 -6.80 -0.99 19.89
C PHE A 192 -5.48 -1.63 19.50
N TRP A 193 -4.36 -1.08 19.96
CA TRP A 193 -3.05 -1.58 19.62
C TRP A 193 -2.07 -1.50 20.80
N GLY A 194 -1.01 -2.29 20.73
CA GLY A 194 0.04 -2.26 21.72
C GLY A 194 1.26 -3.09 21.37
N ARG A 195 2.28 -2.98 22.23
CA ARG A 195 3.51 -3.78 22.17
C ARG A 195 3.72 -4.48 23.49
N HIS A 196 4.06 -5.77 23.42
CA HIS A 196 4.45 -6.55 24.59
C HIS A 196 5.58 -7.51 24.21
N GLY A 197 6.73 -7.33 24.84
CA GLY A 197 7.96 -8.04 24.44
C GLY A 197 8.28 -7.78 22.97
N ASP A 198 8.49 -8.86 22.23
CA ASP A 198 8.83 -8.81 20.80
C ASP A 198 7.61 -8.76 19.88
N PHE A 199 6.42 -8.58 20.45
CA PHE A 199 5.17 -8.57 19.67
C PHE A 199 4.53 -7.19 19.66
N ARG A 200 4.06 -6.78 18.46
CA ARG A 200 3.10 -5.69 18.26
C ARG A 200 1.79 -6.27 17.75
N TYR A 201 0.69 -5.82 18.28
CA TYR A 201 -0.63 -6.24 17.86
C TYR A 201 -1.55 -5.05 17.66
N GLU A 202 -2.49 -5.21 16.74
CA GLU A 202 -3.52 -4.23 16.46
C GLU A 202 -4.82 -4.93 16.06
N ALA A 203 -5.94 -4.44 16.59
CA ALA A 203 -7.29 -4.86 16.24
C ALA A 203 -8.13 -3.62 15.96
N GLN A 204 -8.85 -3.60 14.85
CA GLN A 204 -9.66 -2.47 14.44
C GLN A 204 -11.10 -2.87 14.17
N LEU A 205 -12.03 -1.98 14.50
CA LEU A 205 -13.42 -2.00 14.06
C LEU A 205 -13.65 -0.76 13.19
N LEU A 206 -14.03 -0.97 11.94
CA LEU A 206 -14.00 0.03 10.87
C LEU A 206 -15.35 0.10 10.15
N ALA A 207 -15.63 1.19 9.45
CA ALA A 207 -16.61 1.18 8.37
C ALA A 207 -16.25 0.08 7.37
N GLY A 208 -17.22 -0.69 6.90
CA GLY A 208 -16.99 -1.75 5.93
C GLY A 208 -16.76 -1.21 4.52
N LEU A 209 -16.12 -2.01 3.68
CA LEU A 209 -15.91 -1.67 2.27
C LEU A 209 -17.25 -1.50 1.53
N ASN A 210 -17.22 -0.71 0.47
CA ASN A 210 -18.36 -0.53 -0.44
C ASN A 210 -18.19 -1.40 -1.69
N ALA A 211 -19.04 -2.41 -1.84
CA ALA A 211 -18.99 -3.33 -2.97
C ALA A 211 -19.34 -2.66 -4.33
N ASP A 212 -19.95 -1.47 -4.32
CA ASP A 212 -20.26 -0.71 -5.53
C ASP A 212 -19.00 -0.31 -6.32
N ASN A 213 -17.88 -0.22 -5.63
CA ASN A 213 -16.58 0.15 -6.21
C ASN A 213 -15.66 -1.05 -6.51
N PHE A 214 -16.17 -2.30 -6.39
CA PHE A 214 -15.38 -3.47 -6.73
C PHE A 214 -15.33 -3.68 -8.24
N THR A 215 -14.17 -4.07 -8.77
CA THR A 215 -13.97 -4.21 -10.22
C THR A 215 -13.37 -5.57 -10.60
N ASN A 216 -13.42 -5.92 -11.88
CA ASN A 216 -12.78 -7.13 -12.41
C ASN A 216 -11.27 -7.00 -12.47
N THR A 217 -10.72 -5.80 -12.60
CA THR A 217 -9.29 -5.52 -12.73
C THR A 217 -8.62 -5.21 -11.41
N GLY A 218 -9.39 -4.73 -10.41
CA GLY A 218 -8.88 -4.31 -9.10
C GLY A 218 -9.47 -5.06 -7.91
N TRP A 219 -10.36 -6.03 -8.12
CA TRP A 219 -11.06 -6.76 -7.07
C TRP A 219 -11.72 -5.78 -6.06
N ILE A 220 -11.19 -5.64 -4.84
CA ILE A 220 -11.73 -4.73 -3.81
C ILE A 220 -10.98 -3.39 -3.73
N HIS A 221 -10.01 -3.13 -4.60
CA HIS A 221 -9.08 -2.00 -4.53
C HIS A 221 -9.76 -0.65 -4.26
N LYS A 222 -10.81 -0.32 -5.02
CA LYS A 222 -11.55 0.94 -4.85
C LYS A 222 -12.64 0.88 -3.77
N GLY A 223 -12.79 -0.23 -3.07
CA GLY A 223 -13.88 -0.45 -2.11
C GLY A 223 -13.84 0.41 -0.84
N HIS A 224 -12.71 1.01 -0.52
CA HIS A 224 -12.57 1.96 0.59
C HIS A 224 -13.12 3.35 0.24
N LYS A 225 -13.15 3.71 -1.04
CA LYS A 225 -13.67 5.01 -1.50
C LYS A 225 -15.18 5.05 -1.38
N SER A 226 -15.69 6.05 -0.72
CA SER A 226 -17.13 6.34 -0.69
C SER A 226 -17.45 7.38 -1.77
N PRO A 227 -18.55 7.26 -2.51
CA PRO A 227 -19.01 8.32 -3.42
C PRO A 227 -19.50 9.57 -2.68
N MET A 228 -19.46 9.54 -1.35
CA MET A 228 -19.91 10.62 -0.47
C MET A 228 -18.71 11.22 0.27
N GLU A 229 -18.89 12.38 0.87
CA GLU A 229 -17.87 13.08 1.66
C GLU A 229 -17.48 12.38 2.97
N TYR A 230 -18.02 11.19 3.24
CA TYR A 230 -17.78 10.41 4.47
C TYR A 230 -18.04 8.92 4.24
N ASP A 231 -17.44 8.10 5.08
CA ASP A 231 -17.65 6.63 5.04
C ASP A 231 -19.08 6.25 5.43
N VAL A 232 -19.74 5.48 4.58
CA VAL A 232 -21.01 4.86 4.89
C VAL A 232 -20.77 3.62 5.75
N ALA A 233 -21.23 3.62 6.99
CA ALA A 233 -21.00 2.57 7.99
C ALA A 233 -22.26 1.76 8.33
N ASN A 234 -23.05 1.35 7.33
CA ASN A 234 -24.19 0.46 7.54
C ASN A 234 -23.74 -0.96 7.92
N LYS A 235 -22.57 -1.37 7.45
CA LYS A 235 -21.89 -2.63 7.76
C LYS A 235 -20.49 -2.31 8.25
N PHE A 236 -19.96 -3.14 9.12
CA PHE A 236 -18.63 -2.96 9.70
C PHE A 236 -17.64 -3.99 9.15
N GLY A 237 -16.37 -3.61 9.21
CA GLY A 237 -15.23 -4.47 9.00
C GLY A 237 -14.37 -4.58 10.25
N VAL A 238 -13.64 -5.68 10.37
CA VAL A 238 -12.66 -5.92 11.43
C VAL A 238 -11.33 -6.23 10.77
N SER A 239 -10.27 -5.57 11.20
CA SER A 239 -8.90 -5.93 10.84
C SER A 239 -8.10 -6.38 12.05
N LEU A 240 -7.16 -7.29 11.83
CA LEU A 240 -6.24 -7.80 12.83
C LEU A 240 -4.83 -7.83 12.25
N ARG A 241 -3.83 -7.45 13.05
CA ARG A 241 -2.41 -7.60 12.73
C ARG A 241 -1.61 -8.03 13.94
N LEU A 242 -0.66 -8.93 13.73
CA LEU A 242 0.32 -9.36 14.71
C LEU A 242 1.71 -9.35 14.07
N ASP A 243 2.59 -8.50 14.56
CA ASP A 243 4.00 -8.44 14.17
C ASP A 243 4.88 -9.11 15.23
N ASN A 244 5.91 -9.82 14.78
CA ASN A 244 6.92 -10.50 15.60
C ASN A 244 8.30 -9.95 15.24
N TYR A 245 9.05 -9.46 16.24
CA TYR A 245 10.40 -8.91 16.15
C TYR A 245 11.43 -9.76 16.92
N SER A 246 11.11 -10.98 17.34
CA SER A 246 11.97 -11.81 18.19
C SER A 246 13.31 -12.20 17.58
N VAL A 247 13.41 -12.15 16.25
CA VAL A 247 14.65 -12.42 15.53
C VAL A 247 15.30 -11.11 15.10
N PRO A 248 16.52 -10.77 15.59
CA PRO A 248 17.18 -9.52 15.25
C PRO A 248 17.34 -9.30 13.74
N GLY A 249 16.80 -8.20 13.26
CA GLY A 249 16.80 -7.84 11.84
C GLY A 249 15.70 -8.49 11.01
N LEU A 250 14.81 -9.29 11.62
CA LEU A 250 13.67 -9.89 10.94
C LEU A 250 12.36 -9.49 11.64
N ARG A 251 11.47 -8.83 10.90
CA ARG A 251 10.07 -8.67 11.26
C ARG A 251 9.23 -9.66 10.43
N MET A 252 8.32 -10.36 11.06
CA MET A 252 7.30 -11.18 10.40
C MET A 252 5.93 -10.72 10.88
N ALA A 253 4.95 -10.70 10.01
CA ALA A 253 3.60 -10.31 10.37
C ALA A 253 2.54 -11.23 9.74
N LEU A 254 1.47 -11.40 10.50
CA LEU A 254 0.21 -11.95 10.04
C LEU A 254 -0.85 -10.87 10.18
N SER A 255 -1.62 -10.65 9.12
CA SER A 255 -2.73 -9.70 9.15
C SER A 255 -3.93 -10.24 8.38
N GLY A 256 -5.10 -9.65 8.63
CA GLY A 256 -6.31 -10.06 7.95
C GLY A 256 -7.44 -9.07 8.14
N TYR A 257 -8.44 -9.21 7.27
CA TYR A 257 -9.66 -8.42 7.28
C TYR A 257 -10.88 -9.32 7.09
N TYR A 258 -11.95 -8.96 7.78
CA TYR A 258 -13.28 -9.53 7.60
C TYR A 258 -14.32 -8.42 7.63
N GLY A 259 -15.19 -8.34 6.62
CA GLY A 259 -16.28 -7.35 6.61
C GLY A 259 -17.37 -7.70 5.63
N HIS A 260 -18.54 -7.07 5.80
CA HIS A 260 -19.62 -7.10 4.82
C HIS A 260 -19.53 -5.84 3.96
N SER A 261 -19.68 -5.98 2.65
CA SER A 261 -19.50 -4.88 1.71
C SER A 261 -20.79 -4.46 0.98
N ILE A 262 -21.78 -5.33 0.88
CA ILE A 262 -23.08 -4.97 0.32
C ILE A 262 -23.89 -4.22 1.38
N GLY A 263 -24.47 -3.06 0.98
CA GLY A 263 -25.26 -2.19 1.85
C GLY A 263 -24.50 -1.01 2.45
N ASN A 264 -23.23 -0.79 2.06
CA ASN A 264 -22.44 0.39 2.40
C ASN A 264 -22.49 1.48 1.33
N SER A 265 -23.45 1.44 0.44
CA SER A 265 -23.71 2.47 -0.56
C SER A 265 -24.78 3.46 -0.10
N TYR A 266 -24.76 4.66 -0.71
CA TYR A 266 -25.76 5.69 -0.49
C TYR A 266 -26.25 6.27 -1.83
N PRO A 267 -27.57 6.51 -2.04
CA PRO A 267 -28.64 6.18 -1.10
C PRO A 267 -28.82 4.68 -0.92
N ARG A 268 -29.16 4.28 0.30
CA ARG A 268 -29.37 2.87 0.62
C ARG A 268 -30.40 2.26 -0.33
N ASN A 269 -30.08 1.10 -0.88
CA ASN A 269 -30.93 0.41 -1.81
C ASN A 269 -32.29 0.06 -1.21
N ALA A 270 -33.33 0.66 -1.75
CA ALA A 270 -34.71 0.41 -1.32
C ALA A 270 -35.23 -1.01 -1.66
N SER A 271 -34.51 -1.78 -2.47
CA SER A 271 -34.92 -3.11 -2.91
C SER A 271 -34.63 -4.24 -1.92
N GLY A 272 -33.97 -3.95 -0.79
CA GLY A 272 -33.66 -4.95 0.23
C GLY A 272 -32.61 -5.98 -0.16
N VAL A 273 -31.84 -5.75 -1.22
CA VAL A 273 -30.77 -6.65 -1.71
C VAL A 273 -29.71 -6.90 -0.65
N ASP A 274 -29.43 -5.93 0.19
CA ASP A 274 -28.51 -6.03 1.33
C ASP A 274 -28.98 -7.02 2.41
N ASN A 275 -30.25 -7.44 2.40
CA ASN A 275 -30.77 -8.48 3.25
C ASN A 275 -30.56 -9.88 2.67
N GLU A 276 -30.55 -10.01 1.33
CA GLU A 276 -30.40 -11.28 0.62
C GLU A 276 -28.91 -11.66 0.49
N TYR A 277 -28.05 -10.69 0.11
CA TYR A 277 -26.61 -10.91 -0.12
C TYR A 277 -25.78 -10.08 0.82
N LYS A 278 -24.61 -10.59 1.23
CA LYS A 278 -23.74 -9.95 2.23
C LYS A 278 -22.46 -9.38 1.62
N GLY A 279 -21.94 -9.96 0.53
CA GLY A 279 -20.65 -9.59 -0.04
C GLY A 279 -19.56 -9.64 1.02
N LYS A 280 -19.37 -10.80 1.68
CA LYS A 280 -18.36 -10.96 2.73
C LYS A 280 -16.98 -10.94 2.11
N VAL A 281 -16.15 -10.00 2.52
CA VAL A 281 -14.74 -9.92 2.16
C VAL A 281 -13.94 -10.56 3.30
N ILE A 282 -13.07 -11.51 2.95
CA ILE A 282 -12.12 -12.15 3.86
C ILE A 282 -10.74 -12.04 3.24
N ILE A 283 -9.77 -11.49 3.95
CA ILE A 283 -8.38 -11.38 3.50
C ILE A 283 -7.48 -11.98 4.57
N GLY A 284 -6.52 -12.77 4.14
CA GLY A 284 -5.38 -13.21 4.93
C GLY A 284 -4.09 -12.77 4.27
N SER A 285 -3.17 -12.23 5.05
CA SER A 285 -1.87 -11.76 4.59
C SER A 285 -0.76 -12.22 5.53
N PHE A 286 0.33 -12.66 4.95
CA PHE A 286 1.62 -12.87 5.61
C PHE A 286 2.65 -11.98 4.97
N ASP A 287 3.42 -11.26 5.78
CA ASP A 287 4.51 -10.42 5.29
C ASP A 287 5.75 -10.51 6.20
N PHE A 288 6.91 -10.21 5.62
CA PHE A 288 8.16 -10.13 6.36
C PHE A 288 9.10 -9.08 5.79
N THR A 289 9.97 -8.56 6.65
CA THR A 289 11.10 -7.70 6.31
C THR A 289 12.34 -8.16 7.06
N PHE A 290 13.38 -8.51 6.31
CA PHE A 290 14.72 -8.80 6.83
C PHE A 290 15.65 -7.64 6.49
N ASN A 291 16.28 -7.05 7.49
CA ASN A 291 17.23 -5.94 7.32
C ASN A 291 18.46 -6.20 8.19
N ARG A 292 19.44 -6.90 7.62
CA ARG A 292 20.70 -7.23 8.30
C ARG A 292 21.78 -7.59 7.29
N TYR A 293 23.05 -7.44 7.67
CA TYR A 293 24.20 -7.80 6.85
C TYR A 293 24.25 -7.08 5.50
N ASN A 294 23.83 -5.80 5.46
CA ASN A 294 23.73 -4.98 4.26
C ASN A 294 22.69 -5.47 3.25
N TRP A 295 21.87 -6.45 3.62
CA TRP A 295 20.73 -6.92 2.86
C TRP A 295 19.43 -6.34 3.41
N ILE A 296 18.56 -5.97 2.50
CA ILE A 296 17.13 -5.80 2.78
C ILE A 296 16.38 -6.80 1.91
N VAL A 297 15.57 -7.66 2.54
CA VAL A 297 14.68 -8.60 1.85
C VAL A 297 13.28 -8.42 2.40
N ARG A 298 12.30 -8.24 1.50
CA ARG A 298 10.89 -8.07 1.87
C ARG A 298 10.06 -9.06 1.05
N GLY A 299 9.02 -9.59 1.65
CA GLY A 299 8.10 -10.47 0.94
C GLY A 299 6.73 -10.48 1.57
N GLN A 300 5.75 -10.84 0.73
CA GLN A 300 4.35 -10.92 1.11
C GLN A 300 3.62 -12.00 0.35
N ALA A 301 2.51 -12.47 0.95
CA ALA A 301 1.55 -13.36 0.33
C ALA A 301 0.16 -13.01 0.84
N ASP A 302 -0.72 -12.59 -0.06
CA ASP A 302 -2.05 -12.12 0.23
C ASP A 302 -3.06 -12.98 -0.53
N TYR A 303 -4.13 -13.37 0.16
CA TYR A 303 -5.22 -14.11 -0.42
C TYR A 303 -6.56 -13.55 0.04
N GLY A 304 -7.42 -13.28 -0.92
CA GLY A 304 -8.75 -12.72 -0.71
C GLY A 304 -9.87 -13.63 -1.21
N TYR A 305 -10.99 -13.61 -0.45
CA TYR A 305 -12.23 -14.29 -0.79
C TYR A 305 -13.41 -13.32 -0.66
N LEU A 306 -14.30 -13.32 -1.66
CA LEU A 306 -15.52 -12.53 -1.71
C LEU A 306 -16.72 -13.46 -1.88
N SER A 307 -17.63 -13.48 -0.89
CA SER A 307 -18.91 -14.18 -1.06
C SER A 307 -19.83 -13.38 -1.98
N ASP A 308 -20.78 -14.07 -2.58
CA ASP A 308 -21.83 -13.46 -3.42
C ASP A 308 -21.29 -12.66 -4.64
N ALA A 309 -20.04 -12.95 -5.06
CA ALA A 309 -19.36 -12.23 -6.14
C ALA A 309 -20.14 -12.27 -7.48
N GLU A 310 -20.77 -13.41 -7.79
CA GLU A 310 -21.57 -13.55 -9.02
C GLU A 310 -22.84 -12.70 -8.97
N GLN A 311 -23.39 -12.48 -7.78
CA GLN A 311 -24.60 -11.72 -7.56
C GLN A 311 -24.39 -10.21 -7.66
N LEU A 312 -23.18 -9.73 -7.41
CA LEU A 312 -22.86 -8.30 -7.45
C LEU A 312 -23.29 -7.66 -8.77
N LYS A 313 -22.96 -8.28 -9.91
CA LYS A 313 -23.40 -7.80 -11.22
C LYS A 313 -24.92 -7.62 -11.32
N TYR A 314 -25.70 -8.57 -10.77
CA TYR A 314 -27.15 -8.52 -10.82
C TYR A 314 -27.73 -7.51 -9.84
N VAL A 315 -27.09 -7.33 -8.70
CA VAL A 315 -27.42 -6.29 -7.71
C VAL A 315 -27.35 -4.92 -8.36
N TYR A 316 -26.25 -4.64 -9.06
CA TYR A 316 -26.03 -3.34 -9.72
C TYR A 316 -26.96 -3.11 -10.91
N ASN A 317 -27.23 -4.11 -11.70
CA ASN A 317 -28.19 -3.99 -12.81
C ASN A 317 -29.63 -3.71 -12.33
N ARG A 318 -29.99 -4.07 -11.11
CA ARG A 318 -31.26 -3.72 -10.48
C ARG A 318 -31.30 -2.31 -9.91
N LEU A 319 -30.15 -1.75 -9.54
CA LEU A 319 -30.02 -0.48 -8.84
C LEU A 319 -30.30 0.75 -9.69
N ASN A 320 -30.73 0.60 -10.90
CA ASN A 320 -31.17 1.69 -11.74
C ASN A 320 -30.31 1.87 -13.01
N SER A 321 -30.96 1.70 -14.14
CA SER A 321 -30.36 1.98 -15.46
C SER A 321 -29.94 3.45 -15.67
N LYS A 322 -30.19 4.33 -14.69
CA LYS A 322 -29.86 5.75 -14.73
C LYS A 322 -28.80 6.16 -13.71
N SER A 323 -28.25 5.22 -12.93
CA SER A 323 -27.16 5.55 -12.02
C SER A 323 -25.89 5.88 -12.83
N PRO A 324 -25.18 6.96 -12.55
CA PRO A 324 -23.86 7.22 -13.12
C PRO A 324 -22.83 6.17 -12.71
N PHE A 325 -23.10 5.40 -11.66
CA PHE A 325 -22.26 4.30 -11.15
C PHE A 325 -22.70 2.95 -11.74
N LYS A 326 -22.71 2.82 -13.06
CA LYS A 326 -22.97 1.55 -13.71
C LYS A 326 -21.74 0.65 -13.61
N HIS A 327 -21.83 -0.41 -12.80
CA HIS A 327 -20.88 -1.51 -12.86
C HIS A 327 -21.48 -2.65 -13.68
N SER A 328 -20.96 -2.86 -14.86
CA SER A 328 -21.33 -3.99 -15.74
C SER A 328 -20.41 -5.19 -15.56
N ALA A 329 -19.31 -5.04 -14.84
CA ALA A 329 -18.27 -6.03 -14.73
C ALA A 329 -18.54 -7.08 -13.65
N PHE A 330 -18.12 -8.31 -13.91
CA PHE A 330 -18.08 -9.36 -12.90
C PHE A 330 -16.89 -9.14 -11.98
N VAL A 331 -17.09 -9.30 -10.68
CA VAL A 331 -16.01 -9.33 -9.69
C VAL A 331 -15.63 -10.78 -9.39
N SER A 332 -14.36 -11.06 -9.22
CA SER A 332 -13.91 -12.41 -8.91
C SER A 332 -14.23 -12.80 -7.47
N LYS A 333 -14.54 -14.07 -7.28
CA LYS A 333 -14.69 -14.68 -5.96
C LYS A 333 -13.38 -14.69 -5.17
N ASN A 334 -12.24 -14.84 -5.86
CA ASN A 334 -10.92 -14.91 -5.23
C ASN A 334 -9.92 -13.99 -5.95
N ALA A 335 -9.01 -13.43 -5.16
CA ALA A 335 -7.86 -12.69 -5.64
C ALA A 335 -6.62 -13.09 -4.82
N TYR A 336 -5.43 -12.96 -5.41
CA TYR A 336 -4.18 -13.21 -4.70
C TYR A 336 -3.04 -12.32 -5.18
N CYS A 337 -2.06 -12.11 -4.29
CA CYS A 337 -0.79 -11.51 -4.60
C CYS A 337 0.33 -12.23 -3.85
N ILE A 338 1.44 -12.45 -4.52
CA ILE A 338 2.69 -12.91 -3.90
C ILE A 338 3.80 -12.02 -4.44
N GLY A 339 4.63 -11.48 -3.55
CA GLY A 339 5.77 -10.63 -3.92
C GLY A 339 6.98 -10.88 -3.05
N ILE A 340 8.16 -10.74 -3.65
CA ILE A 340 9.44 -10.77 -2.95
C ILE A 340 10.40 -9.79 -3.62
N GLU A 341 11.13 -9.03 -2.81
CA GLU A 341 12.25 -8.20 -3.27
C GLU A 341 13.47 -8.40 -2.39
N ALA A 342 14.65 -8.25 -2.98
CA ALA A 342 15.91 -8.28 -2.27
C ALA A 342 16.87 -7.25 -2.84
N GLY A 343 17.54 -6.51 -1.95
CA GLY A 343 18.57 -5.53 -2.30
C GLY A 343 19.80 -5.66 -1.41
N TYR A 344 20.97 -5.48 -2.00
CA TYR A 344 22.26 -5.46 -1.31
C TYR A 344 22.91 -4.10 -1.44
N ASP A 345 23.35 -3.53 -0.29
CA ASP A 345 24.08 -2.28 -0.25
C ASP A 345 25.53 -2.46 -0.69
N VAL A 346 25.82 -2.16 -1.95
CA VAL A 346 27.17 -2.30 -2.53
C VAL A 346 28.16 -1.27 -1.98
N PHE A 347 27.68 -0.13 -1.49
CA PHE A 347 28.55 0.90 -0.88
C PHE A 347 29.04 0.50 0.50
N SER A 348 28.42 -0.47 1.15
CA SER A 348 28.89 -1.01 2.42
C SER A 348 30.32 -1.58 2.34
N ASN A 349 30.75 -1.98 1.12
CA ASN A 349 32.10 -2.51 0.86
C ASN A 349 33.15 -1.41 0.60
N ILE A 350 32.73 -0.13 0.50
CA ILE A 350 33.60 1.03 0.23
C ILE A 350 33.67 1.90 1.48
N GLU A 351 34.83 1.88 2.15
CA GLU A 351 34.99 2.52 3.46
C GLU A 351 34.64 4.01 3.47
N THR A 352 35.06 4.76 2.45
CA THR A 352 34.78 6.20 2.33
C THR A 352 33.29 6.52 2.20
N LEU A 353 32.55 5.76 1.41
CA LEU A 353 31.12 5.94 1.20
C LEU A 353 30.33 5.51 2.44
N ARG A 354 30.73 4.41 3.06
CA ARG A 354 30.17 3.94 4.32
C ARG A 354 30.37 4.98 5.45
N ALA A 355 31.54 5.60 5.53
CA ALA A 355 31.82 6.65 6.50
C ALA A 355 30.95 7.89 6.29
N GLN A 356 30.60 8.19 5.05
CA GLN A 356 29.67 9.26 4.67
C GLN A 356 28.19 8.86 4.82
N LYS A 357 27.90 7.62 5.28
CA LYS A 357 26.54 7.05 5.41
C LYS A 357 25.77 6.98 4.09
N GLN A 358 26.46 7.03 2.96
CA GLN A 358 25.85 6.82 1.65
C GLN A 358 25.57 5.34 1.44
N LYS A 359 24.48 5.02 0.78
CA LYS A 359 24.10 3.64 0.43
C LYS A 359 23.74 3.54 -1.03
N MET A 360 23.99 2.39 -1.62
CA MET A 360 23.53 2.07 -2.95
C MET A 360 23.09 0.60 -3.00
N TYR A 361 21.77 0.41 -3.08
CA TYR A 361 21.21 -0.93 -3.22
C TYR A 361 21.11 -1.30 -4.70
N VAL A 362 21.62 -2.50 -5.04
CA VAL A 362 21.26 -3.20 -6.26
C VAL A 362 20.16 -4.19 -5.87
N PHE A 363 19.03 -4.17 -6.57
CA PHE A 363 17.88 -4.96 -6.18
C PHE A 363 17.25 -5.75 -7.32
N GLY A 364 16.51 -6.77 -6.95
CA GLY A 364 15.60 -7.50 -7.80
C GLY A 364 14.27 -7.71 -7.08
N ARG A 365 13.17 -7.73 -7.86
CA ARG A 365 11.80 -7.98 -7.38
C ARG A 365 11.08 -8.93 -8.32
N TYR A 366 10.28 -9.82 -7.73
CA TYR A 366 9.31 -10.67 -8.41
C TYR A 366 7.94 -10.54 -7.76
N GLU A 367 6.91 -10.44 -8.59
CA GLU A 367 5.51 -10.44 -8.17
C GLU A 367 4.69 -11.38 -9.06
N ALA A 368 3.67 -12.00 -8.47
CA ALA A 368 2.63 -12.71 -9.19
C ALA A 368 1.28 -12.39 -8.53
N TYR A 369 0.32 -11.90 -9.31
CA TYR A 369 -0.97 -11.51 -8.79
C TYR A 369 -2.09 -11.72 -9.81
N ASP A 370 -3.31 -11.89 -9.33
CA ASP A 370 -4.50 -11.97 -10.14
C ASP A 370 -5.72 -11.46 -9.34
N PRO A 371 -6.25 -10.28 -9.66
CA PRO A 371 -7.48 -9.77 -9.08
C PRO A 371 -8.71 -10.58 -9.52
N TYR A 372 -8.58 -11.38 -10.59
CA TYR A 372 -9.67 -12.22 -11.13
C TYR A 372 -9.26 -13.70 -11.16
N ALA A 373 -8.88 -14.26 -10.01
CA ALA A 373 -8.36 -15.62 -9.92
C ALA A 373 -9.42 -16.72 -10.13
N SER A 374 -10.68 -16.48 -9.80
CA SER A 374 -11.79 -17.42 -10.03
C SER A 374 -12.42 -17.21 -11.40
N LYS A 375 -11.85 -17.85 -12.42
CA LYS A 375 -12.32 -17.72 -13.80
C LYS A 375 -13.52 -18.60 -14.06
N THR A 376 -14.53 -18.03 -14.70
CA THR A 376 -15.67 -18.77 -15.27
C THR A 376 -15.47 -18.93 -16.77
N LYS A 377 -16.15 -19.90 -17.39
CA LYS A 377 -16.04 -20.13 -18.85
C LYS A 377 -16.45 -18.92 -19.68
N ASP A 378 -17.28 -18.05 -19.11
CA ASP A 378 -17.89 -16.92 -19.81
C ASP A 378 -17.20 -15.59 -19.56
N THR A 379 -16.09 -15.58 -18.79
CA THR A 379 -15.36 -14.36 -18.43
C THR A 379 -13.88 -14.48 -18.78
N PRO A 380 -13.46 -14.09 -19.98
CA PRO A 380 -12.08 -14.24 -20.45
C PRO A 380 -11.18 -13.07 -19.98
N TYR A 381 -11.15 -12.77 -18.68
CA TYR A 381 -10.25 -11.75 -18.13
C TYR A 381 -8.87 -12.33 -17.82
N ASP A 382 -8.30 -13.05 -18.75
CA ASP A 382 -7.00 -13.72 -18.57
C ASP A 382 -5.80 -12.75 -18.50
N TYR A 383 -5.97 -11.52 -18.98
CA TYR A 383 -4.97 -10.45 -18.91
C TYR A 383 -4.73 -9.93 -17.47
N THR A 384 -5.64 -10.20 -16.54
CA THR A 384 -5.49 -9.81 -15.13
C THR A 384 -4.44 -10.64 -14.37
N SER A 385 -4.12 -11.83 -14.88
CA SER A 385 -3.10 -12.71 -14.30
C SER A 385 -1.71 -12.28 -14.75
N VAL A 386 -1.00 -11.58 -13.88
CA VAL A 386 0.28 -10.93 -14.19
C VAL A 386 1.40 -11.54 -13.35
N LYS A 387 2.55 -11.74 -13.98
CA LYS A 387 3.84 -11.91 -13.30
C LYS A 387 4.70 -10.69 -13.63
N ARG A 388 5.26 -10.04 -12.63
CA ARG A 388 6.15 -8.89 -12.84
C ARG A 388 7.54 -9.21 -12.31
N ILE A 389 8.54 -8.86 -13.09
CA ILE A 389 9.94 -8.81 -12.65
C ILE A 389 10.41 -7.36 -12.70
N ALA A 390 11.22 -6.96 -11.74
CA ALA A 390 11.90 -5.68 -11.75
C ALA A 390 13.33 -5.85 -11.23
N ALA A 391 14.24 -5.05 -11.76
CA ALA A 391 15.61 -4.96 -11.27
C ALA A 391 16.13 -3.53 -11.44
N GLY A 392 16.96 -3.08 -10.51
CA GLY A 392 17.42 -1.70 -10.56
C GLY A 392 18.39 -1.33 -9.45
N VAL A 393 18.53 -0.05 -9.27
CA VAL A 393 19.43 0.55 -8.27
C VAL A 393 18.73 1.68 -7.52
N ASN A 394 19.01 1.76 -6.21
CA ASN A 394 18.57 2.87 -5.36
C ASN A 394 19.79 3.49 -4.67
N TYR A 395 20.09 4.74 -4.98
CA TYR A 395 21.17 5.50 -4.36
C TYR A 395 20.62 6.44 -3.29
N TYR A 396 21.14 6.33 -2.08
CA TYR A 396 20.83 7.16 -0.94
C TYR A 396 22.03 8.08 -0.62
N PRO A 397 22.05 9.32 -1.11
CA PRO A 397 23.08 10.32 -0.74
C PRO A 397 23.00 10.66 0.74
N ILE A 398 21.79 10.66 1.28
CA ILE A 398 21.47 10.76 2.71
C ILE A 398 20.32 9.80 3.03
N PRO A 399 20.11 9.41 4.30
CA PRO A 399 19.07 8.43 4.64
C PRO A 399 17.65 8.80 4.21
N GLN A 400 17.34 10.08 4.11
CA GLN A 400 16.00 10.60 3.81
C GLN A 400 15.69 10.75 2.31
N ILE A 401 16.68 10.59 1.42
CA ILE A 401 16.51 10.80 -0.01
C ILE A 401 17.01 9.57 -0.76
N ALA A 402 16.20 9.05 -1.67
CA ALA A 402 16.56 7.97 -2.59
C ALA A 402 16.41 8.42 -4.05
N VAL A 403 17.45 8.22 -4.85
CA VAL A 403 17.37 8.27 -6.31
C VAL A 403 17.24 6.84 -6.81
N LYS A 404 16.17 6.55 -7.54
CA LYS A 404 15.78 5.20 -7.95
C LYS A 404 15.84 5.08 -9.47
N ALA A 405 16.28 3.93 -9.98
CA ALA A 405 16.19 3.58 -11.39
C ALA A 405 15.89 2.08 -11.51
N GLU A 406 14.96 1.72 -12.39
CA GLU A 406 14.57 0.33 -12.61
C GLU A 406 14.24 0.02 -14.06
N TYR A 407 14.45 -1.22 -14.43
CA TYR A 407 13.76 -1.89 -15.51
C TYR A 407 12.72 -2.81 -14.91
N SER A 408 11.51 -2.80 -15.45
CA SER A 408 10.46 -3.73 -15.06
C SER A 408 9.74 -4.32 -16.26
N GLN A 409 9.15 -5.49 -16.09
CA GLN A 409 8.39 -6.15 -17.13
C GLN A 409 7.23 -6.91 -16.53
N ARG A 410 6.03 -6.60 -16.97
CA ARG A 410 4.85 -7.45 -16.77
C ARG A 410 4.85 -8.54 -17.82
N ILE A 411 4.76 -9.77 -17.37
CA ILE A 411 4.71 -10.99 -18.19
C ILE A 411 3.28 -11.50 -18.12
N LEU A 412 2.59 -11.41 -19.24
CA LEU A 412 1.21 -11.86 -19.39
C LEU A 412 1.16 -13.27 -20.03
N LYS A 413 -0.03 -13.81 -20.19
CA LYS A 413 -0.22 -15.05 -20.97
C LYS A 413 0.18 -14.83 -22.42
N LYS A 414 0.61 -15.91 -23.09
CA LYS A 414 1.15 -15.88 -24.47
C LYS A 414 0.25 -15.24 -25.54
N ILE A 415 -1.04 -15.11 -25.27
CA ILE A 415 -1.98 -14.45 -26.17
C ILE A 415 -1.91 -12.92 -26.08
N TYR A 416 -1.21 -12.37 -25.10
CA TYR A 416 -1.04 -10.94 -24.88
C TYR A 416 0.43 -10.52 -25.05
N ASN A 417 0.64 -9.25 -25.33
CA ASN A 417 1.99 -8.67 -25.36
C ASN A 417 2.50 -8.44 -23.94
N ASN A 418 3.79 -8.69 -23.74
CA ASN A 418 4.46 -8.30 -22.49
C ASN A 418 4.59 -6.79 -22.40
N GLU A 419 4.67 -6.27 -21.17
CA GLU A 419 4.69 -4.84 -20.91
C GLU A 419 6.02 -4.43 -20.22
N PRO A 420 7.11 -4.24 -21.00
CA PRO A 420 8.38 -3.76 -20.48
C PRO A 420 8.39 -2.23 -20.29
N SER A 421 9.08 -1.77 -19.21
CA SER A 421 9.25 -0.35 -18.93
C SER A 421 10.58 -0.04 -18.25
N VAL A 422 11.01 1.21 -18.36
CA VAL A 422 12.14 1.79 -17.62
C VAL A 422 11.62 2.99 -16.84
N SER A 423 11.93 3.04 -15.54
CA SER A 423 11.54 4.15 -14.68
C SER A 423 12.74 4.73 -13.95
N ILE A 424 12.71 6.04 -13.73
CA ILE A 424 13.68 6.77 -12.91
C ILE A 424 12.88 7.70 -12.00
N GLY A 425 13.28 7.82 -10.74
CA GLY A 425 12.60 8.70 -9.80
C GLY A 425 13.49 9.17 -8.66
N ILE A 426 12.97 10.14 -7.93
CA ILE A 426 13.53 10.60 -6.67
C ILE A 426 12.42 10.58 -5.62
N ALA A 427 12.74 10.08 -4.44
CA ALA A 427 11.81 10.03 -3.32
C ALA A 427 12.47 10.60 -2.07
N TYR A 428 11.65 11.18 -1.21
CA TYR A 428 12.08 11.61 0.11
C TYR A 428 11.06 11.16 1.18
N GLU A 429 11.57 10.97 2.41
CA GLU A 429 10.78 10.70 3.60
C GLU A 429 11.49 11.27 4.83
N GLY A 430 10.77 11.99 5.70
CA GLY A 430 11.38 12.49 6.93
C GLY A 430 10.52 13.49 7.69
N PHE A 431 11.00 13.81 8.89
CA PHE A 431 10.42 14.84 9.75
C PHE A 431 11.33 16.08 9.77
N PHE A 432 10.71 17.26 9.65
CA PHE A 432 11.39 18.54 9.63
C PHE A 432 11.47 19.15 11.05
N LYS A 433 10.52 18.78 11.92
CA LYS A 433 10.41 19.28 13.30
C LYS A 433 9.85 18.22 14.24
#